data_1d6b3588b7218f60f8f6605eaf3aa3a5
#
_entry.id   1d6b3588b7218f60f8f6605eaf3aa3a5
#
_cell.length_a   1.000
_cell.length_b   1.000
_cell.length_c   1.000
_cell.angle_alpha   90.00
_cell.angle_beta   90.00
_cell.angle_gamma   90.00
#
_symmetry.space_group_name_H-M   'P 1'
#
loop_
_entity.id
_entity.type
_entity.pdbx_description
1 polymer ?
#
loop_
_entity_poly.entity_id
_entity_poly.type
_entity_poly.pdbx_seq_one_letter_code
_entity_poly.pdbx_strand_id
1 'polypeptide(L)'
;MKLKRIFSAALALVSIMTGTCALADSGLNARVTSIQCDGGTVGRCVTPSDFTVNSTVSYCGNGQSLSYPMELFVDTYSSDGRTMFSYCSARDYIQIVESSLDGASIAKHQDGVYDSTTMTPMLQLMTADGYADYVIKTLYPDARIIIAYNEEITDDMQAQLDAATKSIYDQNSALIAHDSSMSVDGAYVGVAERGYTFELNGEPYWATVTTEVQAVQVTQAAYVGFGTAKSTFISWTVPATYVMVTPQSEQEARAAQFNMFVLNTAASSEFNSKCTDLSNQIRTSVLNSRSLSDAGDYCRSSVSGLTDSVNSYDSTESMSDYILSQDDYALPDGKHIKIPTSYDYVYYDGNGNVYATDSALDVPAGMDQLEKSH
;
A
#
# COMPACT_ATOMS: atom_id res chain seq x y z
N MET A 1 26.94 -13.96 6.34
CA MET A 1 26.95 -12.49 6.11
C MET A 1 25.60 -11.96 6.59
N LYS A 2 25.58 -11.04 7.57
CA LYS A 2 24.33 -10.58 8.18
C LYS A 2 23.83 -9.34 7.41
N LEU A 3 23.06 -9.53 6.35
CA LEU A 3 22.20 -8.45 5.84
C LEU A 3 21.10 -8.21 6.88
N LYS A 4 21.37 -7.35 7.84
CA LYS A 4 20.41 -6.95 8.84
C LYS A 4 19.55 -5.82 8.28
N ARG A 5 18.24 -6.07 8.21
CA ARG A 5 17.13 -5.12 8.27
C ARG A 5 17.38 -3.77 7.58
N ILE A 6 17.07 -3.68 6.29
CA ILE A 6 17.00 -2.41 5.56
C ILE A 6 15.58 -1.84 5.54
N PHE A 7 14.57 -2.58 6.01
CA PHE A 7 13.18 -2.16 5.91
C PHE A 7 12.47 -2.25 7.25
N SER A 8 12.31 -1.15 7.90
CA SER A 8 11.28 -0.95 8.92
C SER A 8 11.23 0.53 9.32
N ALA A 9 10.58 1.35 8.57
CA ALA A 9 9.92 2.59 8.98
C ALA A 9 9.53 3.40 7.74
N ALA A 10 8.42 3.11 7.12
CA ALA A 10 7.74 4.06 6.27
C ALA A 10 6.32 3.55 6.02
N LEU A 11 5.40 3.88 6.88
CA LEU A 11 3.99 3.54 6.76
C LEU A 11 3.15 4.80 6.97
N ALA A 12 3.47 5.91 6.32
CA ALA A 12 2.76 7.13 6.63
C ALA A 12 2.50 8.08 5.46
N LEU A 13 2.68 7.70 4.21
CA LEU A 13 2.59 8.67 3.11
C LEU A 13 1.53 8.39 2.03
N VAL A 14 0.86 7.26 2.04
CA VAL A 14 -0.23 6.96 1.07
C VAL A 14 -1.41 7.94 1.18
N SER A 15 -1.39 8.74 2.20
CA SER A 15 -2.47 9.66 2.52
C SER A 15 -2.40 11.04 1.83
N ILE A 16 -1.51 11.29 0.89
CA ILE A 16 -1.23 12.66 0.42
C ILE A 16 -2.16 13.12 -0.71
N MET A 17 -2.91 12.21 -1.33
CA MET A 17 -3.57 12.53 -2.56
C MET A 17 -5.08 12.32 -2.54
N THR A 18 -5.81 13.28 -2.05
CA THR A 18 -7.23 13.39 -2.37
C THR A 18 -7.52 14.77 -2.93
N GLY A 19 -7.52 14.87 -4.25
CA GLY A 19 -7.98 16.06 -4.93
C GLY A 19 -9.37 16.46 -4.42
N THR A 20 -9.63 17.76 -4.32
CA THR A 20 -10.93 18.34 -3.94
C THR A 20 -11.97 17.91 -4.97
N CYS A 21 -12.60 16.75 -4.77
CA CYS A 21 -13.77 16.38 -5.55
C CYS A 21 -14.92 17.32 -5.18
N ALA A 22 -15.52 17.97 -6.18
CA ALA A 22 -16.78 18.65 -6.01
C ALA A 22 -17.82 17.63 -5.54
N LEU A 23 -18.31 17.82 -4.31
CA LEU A 23 -19.22 16.89 -3.68
C LEU A 23 -20.59 16.97 -4.35
N ALA A 24 -21.12 15.82 -4.69
CA ALA A 24 -22.54 15.71 -4.98
C ALA A 24 -23.33 15.99 -3.69
N ASP A 25 -24.45 16.71 -3.82
CA ASP A 25 -25.38 17.15 -2.76
C ASP A 25 -26.08 16.00 -1.97
N SER A 26 -25.53 14.79 -2.01
CA SER A 26 -26.08 13.59 -1.37
C SER A 26 -25.09 13.03 -0.35
N GLY A 27 -25.57 12.77 0.87
CA GLY A 27 -24.78 12.17 1.93
C GLY A 27 -24.12 10.85 1.51
N LEU A 28 -22.97 10.56 2.10
CA LEU A 28 -22.15 9.40 1.82
C LEU A 28 -22.57 8.22 2.71
N ASN A 29 -23.12 7.17 2.10
CA ASN A 29 -23.41 5.90 2.79
C ASN A 29 -22.23 4.94 2.67
N ALA A 30 -21.66 4.58 3.79
CA ALA A 30 -20.52 3.68 3.84
C ALA A 30 -20.69 2.58 4.91
N ARG A 31 -19.91 1.51 4.79
CA ARG A 31 -19.88 0.40 5.73
C ARG A 31 -18.45 0.05 6.09
N VAL A 32 -18.19 -0.02 7.39
CA VAL A 32 -16.94 -0.54 7.96
C VAL A 32 -17.01 -2.07 7.98
N THR A 33 -16.03 -2.74 7.37
CA THR A 33 -15.98 -4.19 7.28
C THR A 33 -14.60 -4.69 7.74
N SER A 34 -14.57 -5.62 8.69
CA SER A 34 -13.34 -6.34 9.06
C SER A 34 -13.01 -7.35 7.96
N ILE A 35 -11.75 -7.35 7.53
CA ILE A 35 -11.25 -8.24 6.48
C ILE A 35 -10.84 -9.57 7.13
N GLN A 36 -11.50 -10.65 6.73
CA GLN A 36 -11.26 -11.99 7.27
C GLN A 36 -10.55 -12.86 6.23
N CYS A 37 -9.43 -13.46 6.60
CA CYS A 37 -8.72 -14.44 5.76
C CYS A 37 -8.16 -15.57 6.65
N ASP A 38 -8.26 -16.82 6.16
CA ASP A 38 -7.67 -18.01 6.79
C ASP A 38 -7.93 -18.14 8.30
N GLY A 39 -9.11 -17.68 8.77
CA GLY A 39 -9.54 -17.77 10.19
C GLY A 39 -9.00 -16.67 11.09
N GLY A 40 -8.41 -15.60 10.53
CA GLY A 40 -7.97 -14.42 11.27
C GLY A 40 -8.48 -13.12 10.68
N THR A 41 -8.52 -12.05 11.47
CA THR A 41 -8.80 -10.70 11.02
C THR A 41 -7.50 -10.04 10.59
N VAL A 42 -7.37 -9.79 9.30
CA VAL A 42 -6.10 -9.31 8.68
C VAL A 42 -6.11 -7.83 8.36
N GLY A 43 -7.26 -7.18 8.48
CA GLY A 43 -7.39 -5.76 8.18
C GLY A 43 -8.81 -5.26 8.27
N ARG A 44 -9.00 -4.05 7.78
CA ARG A 44 -10.28 -3.35 7.74
C ARG A 44 -10.44 -2.62 6.42
N CYS A 45 -11.65 -2.49 5.94
CA CYS A 45 -11.99 -1.59 4.83
C CYS A 45 -13.28 -0.83 5.10
N VAL A 46 -13.42 0.33 4.45
CA VAL A 46 -14.67 1.10 4.40
C VAL A 46 -15.10 1.20 2.95
N THR A 47 -16.30 0.72 2.67
CA THR A 47 -16.86 0.66 1.31
C THR A 47 -18.25 1.26 1.28
N PRO A 48 -18.78 1.63 0.10
CA PRO A 48 -20.22 1.89 -0.03
C PRO A 48 -21.03 0.73 0.54
N SER A 49 -22.16 1.03 1.15
CA SER A 49 -22.98 0.04 1.88
C SER A 49 -23.55 -1.09 0.98
N ASP A 50 -23.64 -0.84 -0.33
CA ASP A 50 -24.11 -1.78 -1.36
C ASP A 50 -22.99 -2.62 -1.99
N PHE A 51 -21.72 -2.44 -1.56
CA PHE A 51 -20.59 -3.20 -2.10
C PHE A 51 -20.41 -4.53 -1.37
N THR A 52 -19.99 -5.54 -2.14
CA THR A 52 -19.47 -6.81 -1.62
C THR A 52 -17.95 -6.72 -1.47
N VAL A 53 -17.42 -7.32 -0.41
CA VAL A 53 -15.98 -7.35 -0.10
C VAL A 53 -15.46 -8.77 -0.28
N ASN A 54 -14.45 -8.93 -1.13
CA ASN A 54 -13.67 -10.15 -1.29
C ASN A 54 -12.23 -9.88 -0.84
N SER A 55 -11.65 -10.79 -0.10
CA SER A 55 -10.28 -10.65 0.37
C SER A 55 -9.50 -11.95 0.26
N THR A 56 -8.22 -11.83 -0.01
CA THR A 56 -7.31 -12.96 -0.14
C THR A 56 -5.94 -12.56 0.39
N VAL A 57 -5.30 -13.45 1.14
CA VAL A 57 -3.88 -13.34 1.47
C VAL A 57 -3.09 -14.27 0.57
N SER A 58 -2.12 -13.73 -0.14
CA SER A 58 -1.14 -14.49 -0.88
C SER A 58 0.11 -14.69 -0.03
N TYR A 59 0.69 -15.89 -0.08
CA TYR A 59 1.80 -16.30 0.78
C TYR A 59 3.08 -16.49 -0.02
N CYS A 60 4.23 -16.36 0.63
CA CYS A 60 5.53 -16.59 0.00
C CYS A 60 5.57 -17.98 -0.67
N GLY A 61 6.30 -18.05 -1.79
CA GLY A 61 6.25 -19.20 -2.70
C GLY A 61 5.32 -19.00 -3.91
N ASN A 62 4.41 -18.02 -3.85
CA ASN A 62 3.48 -17.65 -4.93
C ASN A 62 3.78 -16.27 -5.53
N GLY A 63 5.04 -15.86 -5.59
CA GLY A 63 5.44 -14.59 -6.18
C GLY A 63 5.75 -13.47 -5.18
N GLN A 64 5.56 -13.70 -3.88
CA GLN A 64 5.90 -12.75 -2.82
C GLN A 64 7.36 -12.89 -2.41
N SER A 65 7.94 -11.80 -1.94
CA SER A 65 9.29 -11.77 -1.41
C SER A 65 9.37 -12.35 0.01
N LEU A 66 10.58 -12.63 0.47
CA LEU A 66 10.79 -12.98 1.87
C LEU A 66 10.74 -11.77 2.81
N SER A 67 10.76 -10.55 2.29
CA SER A 67 10.61 -9.33 3.10
C SER A 67 9.14 -9.07 3.44
N TYR A 68 8.25 -9.35 2.50
CA TYR A 68 6.81 -9.32 2.66
C TYR A 68 6.23 -10.70 2.30
N PRO A 69 6.34 -11.68 3.22
CA PRO A 69 5.94 -13.06 2.94
C PRO A 69 4.43 -13.26 2.86
N MET A 70 3.66 -12.24 3.17
CA MET A 70 2.20 -12.21 3.05
C MET A 70 1.77 -10.91 2.38
N GLU A 71 0.92 -11.01 1.38
CA GLU A 71 0.29 -9.88 0.72
C GLU A 71 -1.23 -9.97 0.85
N LEU A 72 -1.85 -8.91 1.35
CA LEU A 72 -3.29 -8.79 1.44
C LEU A 72 -3.84 -8.11 0.18
N PHE A 73 -4.84 -8.76 -0.43
CA PHE A 73 -5.65 -8.21 -1.50
C PHE A 73 -7.08 -8.04 -1.03
N VAL A 74 -7.67 -6.90 -1.32
CA VAL A 74 -9.08 -6.62 -1.05
C VAL A 74 -9.71 -6.07 -2.30
N ASP A 75 -10.65 -6.80 -2.87
CA ASP A 75 -11.44 -6.37 -4.01
C ASP A 75 -12.89 -6.19 -3.57
N THR A 76 -13.45 -5.04 -3.91
CA THR A 76 -14.83 -4.73 -3.58
C THR A 76 -15.61 -4.38 -4.84
N TYR A 77 -16.85 -4.80 -4.91
CA TYR A 77 -17.65 -4.66 -6.12
C TYR A 77 -19.02 -4.09 -5.79
N SER A 78 -19.47 -3.12 -6.57
CA SER A 78 -20.86 -2.66 -6.55
C SER A 78 -21.83 -3.82 -6.82
N SER A 79 -23.08 -3.68 -6.40
CA SER A 79 -24.11 -4.73 -6.55
C SER A 79 -24.37 -5.12 -8.01
N ASP A 80 -24.13 -4.23 -8.97
CA ASP A 80 -24.21 -4.47 -10.40
C ASP A 80 -22.91 -4.99 -11.03
N GLY A 81 -21.83 -5.06 -10.22
CA GLY A 81 -20.51 -5.53 -10.65
C GLY A 81 -19.75 -4.58 -11.58
N ARG A 82 -20.24 -3.36 -11.81
CA ARG A 82 -19.65 -2.41 -12.77
C ARG A 82 -18.57 -1.53 -12.15
N THR A 83 -18.61 -1.31 -10.84
CA THR A 83 -17.61 -0.55 -10.11
C THR A 83 -16.82 -1.49 -9.19
N MET A 84 -15.51 -1.33 -9.20
CA MET A 84 -14.55 -2.06 -8.35
C MET A 84 -13.66 -1.07 -7.62
N PHE A 85 -13.47 -1.28 -6.31
CA PHE A 85 -12.33 -0.72 -5.57
C PHE A 85 -11.43 -1.86 -5.13
N SER A 86 -10.13 -1.71 -5.33
CA SER A 86 -9.14 -2.71 -4.99
C SER A 86 -8.02 -2.12 -4.13
N TYR A 87 -7.53 -2.90 -3.19
CA TYR A 87 -6.39 -2.61 -2.35
C TYR A 87 -5.40 -3.77 -2.40
N CYS A 88 -4.13 -3.44 -2.51
CA CYS A 88 -3.02 -4.37 -2.34
C CYS A 88 -2.07 -3.83 -1.28
N SER A 89 -1.73 -4.65 -0.29
CA SER A 89 -0.75 -4.30 0.75
C SER A 89 0.67 -4.21 0.21
N ALA A 90 1.62 -3.97 1.10
CA ALA A 90 3.02 -3.74 0.75
C ALA A 90 3.65 -4.86 -0.10
N ARG A 91 4.40 -4.43 -1.12
CA ARG A 91 5.23 -5.26 -2.01
C ARG A 91 6.63 -4.70 -2.08
N ASP A 92 7.61 -5.58 -2.15
CA ASP A 92 9.00 -5.19 -2.39
C ASP A 92 9.60 -5.84 -3.63
N TYR A 93 10.57 -5.13 -4.18
CA TYR A 93 11.26 -5.50 -5.39
C TYR A 93 12.76 -5.15 -5.26
N ILE A 94 13.58 -5.76 -6.10
CA ILE A 94 14.99 -5.43 -6.23
C ILE A 94 15.36 -5.21 -7.69
N GLN A 95 16.16 -4.17 -7.94
CA GLN A 95 16.82 -3.95 -9.22
C GLN A 95 18.32 -4.11 -9.05
N ILE A 96 18.93 -4.99 -9.82
CA ILE A 96 20.40 -5.10 -9.90
C ILE A 96 20.89 -4.05 -10.90
N VAL A 97 21.63 -3.05 -10.41
CA VAL A 97 22.24 -2.00 -11.22
C VAL A 97 23.61 -2.47 -11.75
N GLU A 98 24.43 -3.00 -10.84
CA GLU A 98 25.74 -3.55 -11.16
C GLU A 98 25.99 -4.78 -10.26
N SER A 99 26.60 -5.82 -10.84
CA SER A 99 27.15 -6.93 -10.07
C SER A 99 28.38 -7.43 -10.79
N SER A 100 29.56 -7.27 -10.19
CA SER A 100 30.83 -7.54 -10.83
C SER A 100 31.86 -8.14 -9.86
N LEU A 101 32.82 -8.86 -10.44
CA LEU A 101 34.04 -9.31 -9.78
C LEU A 101 35.23 -8.83 -10.60
N ASP A 102 36.09 -7.98 -10.01
CA ASP A 102 37.18 -7.29 -10.70
C ASP A 102 36.76 -6.61 -12.01
N GLY A 103 35.54 -6.03 -12.02
CA GLY A 103 34.93 -5.36 -13.17
C GLY A 103 34.25 -6.29 -14.19
N ALA A 104 34.35 -7.61 -14.05
CA ALA A 104 33.61 -8.55 -14.87
C ALA A 104 32.20 -8.79 -14.30
N SER A 105 31.15 -8.58 -15.12
CA SER A 105 29.75 -8.80 -14.69
C SER A 105 29.50 -10.26 -14.30
N ILE A 106 28.93 -10.47 -13.11
CA ILE A 106 28.62 -11.81 -12.54
C ILE A 106 27.12 -12.05 -12.36
N ALA A 107 26.29 -10.99 -12.31
CA ALA A 107 24.85 -11.12 -12.29
C ALA A 107 24.21 -9.99 -13.13
N LYS A 108 23.06 -10.28 -13.71
CA LYS A 108 22.28 -9.32 -14.51
C LYS A 108 20.88 -9.21 -13.96
N HIS A 109 20.34 -8.00 -14.02
CA HIS A 109 18.94 -7.76 -13.76
C HIS A 109 18.06 -8.46 -14.78
N GLN A 110 16.96 -9.08 -14.32
CA GLN A 110 15.98 -9.71 -15.17
C GLN A 110 14.61 -9.62 -14.49
N ASP A 111 13.72 -8.79 -15.05
CA ASP A 111 12.35 -8.62 -14.54
C ASP A 111 11.61 -9.95 -14.44
N GLY A 112 10.84 -10.10 -13.35
CA GLY A 112 10.02 -11.29 -13.08
C GLY A 112 10.79 -12.50 -12.55
N VAL A 113 12.12 -12.41 -12.39
CA VAL A 113 12.96 -13.46 -11.77
C VAL A 113 13.28 -13.08 -10.34
N TYR A 114 13.39 -14.08 -9.45
CA TYR A 114 13.83 -13.85 -8.07
C TYR A 114 15.34 -13.68 -7.97
N ASP A 115 15.78 -12.67 -7.24
CA ASP A 115 17.16 -12.61 -6.80
C ASP A 115 17.45 -13.76 -5.82
N SER A 116 18.43 -14.60 -6.16
CA SER A 116 18.75 -15.81 -5.40
C SER A 116 19.32 -15.54 -4.00
N THR A 117 19.77 -14.30 -3.73
CA THR A 117 20.38 -13.91 -2.47
C THR A 117 19.34 -13.37 -1.48
N THR A 118 18.44 -12.53 -1.96
CA THR A 118 17.41 -11.86 -1.16
C THR A 118 16.06 -12.55 -1.24
N MET A 119 15.86 -13.41 -2.23
CA MET A 119 14.58 -14.04 -2.58
C MET A 119 13.49 -13.00 -2.83
N THR A 120 13.87 -11.85 -3.36
CA THR A 120 13.00 -10.74 -3.71
C THR A 120 12.77 -10.73 -5.23
N PRO A 121 11.56 -10.52 -5.74
CA PRO A 121 11.34 -10.44 -7.16
C PRO A 121 12.10 -9.26 -7.76
N MET A 122 12.78 -9.51 -8.87
CA MET A 122 13.45 -8.45 -9.63
C MET A 122 12.43 -7.72 -10.49
N LEU A 123 12.41 -6.41 -10.34
CA LEU A 123 11.66 -5.50 -11.20
C LEU A 123 12.44 -4.18 -11.28
N GLN A 124 12.52 -3.61 -12.48
CA GLN A 124 13.15 -2.33 -12.67
C GLN A 124 12.41 -1.27 -11.86
N LEU A 125 13.14 -0.39 -11.15
CA LEU A 125 12.54 0.72 -10.41
C LEU A 125 11.70 1.59 -11.34
N MET A 126 10.51 1.90 -10.88
CA MET A 126 9.58 2.82 -11.51
C MET A 126 9.36 4.02 -10.59
N THR A 127 9.08 5.18 -11.17
CA THR A 127 8.45 6.28 -10.41
C THR A 127 7.05 5.85 -9.98
N ALA A 128 6.45 6.55 -9.03
CA ALA A 128 5.09 6.26 -8.60
C ALA A 128 4.10 6.32 -9.79
N ASP A 129 4.24 7.31 -10.67
CA ASP A 129 3.48 7.39 -11.92
C ASP A 129 3.69 6.18 -12.84
N GLY A 130 4.95 5.77 -13.01
CA GLY A 130 5.29 4.60 -13.83
C GLY A 130 4.71 3.31 -13.25
N TYR A 131 4.68 3.20 -11.92
CA TYR A 131 4.07 2.05 -11.26
C TYR A 131 2.54 2.06 -11.37
N ALA A 132 1.89 3.22 -11.28
CA ALA A 132 0.45 3.34 -11.55
C ALA A 132 0.10 2.89 -12.98
N ASP A 133 0.90 3.30 -13.98
CA ASP A 133 0.76 2.83 -15.36
C ASP A 133 0.98 1.31 -15.50
N TYR A 134 1.93 0.76 -14.78
CA TYR A 134 2.20 -0.68 -14.74
C TYR A 134 1.00 -1.45 -14.16
N VAL A 135 0.43 -0.97 -13.06
CA VAL A 135 -0.72 -1.59 -12.39
C VAL A 135 -1.93 -1.66 -13.34
N ILE A 136 -2.32 -0.53 -13.94
CA ILE A 136 -3.52 -0.50 -14.79
C ILE A 136 -3.34 -1.34 -16.06
N LYS A 137 -2.14 -1.35 -16.64
CA LYS A 137 -1.81 -2.21 -17.80
C LYS A 137 -1.79 -3.69 -17.45
N THR A 138 -1.40 -4.03 -16.21
CA THR A 138 -1.43 -5.42 -15.73
C THR A 138 -2.86 -5.89 -15.51
N LEU A 139 -3.74 -5.04 -14.99
CA LEU A 139 -5.16 -5.36 -14.80
C LEU A 139 -5.92 -5.46 -16.12
N TYR A 140 -5.58 -4.63 -17.11
CA TYR A 140 -6.27 -4.54 -18.40
C TYR A 140 -5.28 -4.57 -19.57
N PRO A 141 -4.58 -5.71 -19.79
CA PRO A 141 -3.48 -5.79 -20.77
C PRO A 141 -3.93 -5.56 -22.22
N ASP A 142 -5.16 -5.91 -22.53
CA ASP A 142 -5.73 -5.79 -23.89
C ASP A 142 -6.45 -4.44 -24.13
N ALA A 143 -6.62 -3.62 -23.09
CA ALA A 143 -7.31 -2.34 -23.22
C ALA A 143 -6.36 -1.25 -23.75
N ARG A 144 -6.91 -0.37 -24.61
CA ARG A 144 -6.24 0.87 -24.99
C ARG A 144 -6.40 1.90 -23.87
N ILE A 145 -5.42 1.96 -22.99
CA ILE A 145 -5.42 2.84 -21.82
C ILE A 145 -4.90 4.23 -22.23
N ILE A 146 -5.64 5.28 -21.88
CA ILE A 146 -5.29 6.68 -22.10
C ILE A 146 -5.20 7.36 -20.74
N ILE A 147 -4.08 8.01 -20.46
CA ILE A 147 -3.92 8.84 -19.24
C ILE A 147 -4.80 10.08 -19.43
N ALA A 148 -5.77 10.26 -18.55
CA ALA A 148 -6.72 11.36 -18.59
C ALA A 148 -6.45 12.41 -17.49
N TYR A 149 -5.81 12.00 -16.40
CA TYR A 149 -5.52 12.85 -15.25
C TYR A 149 -4.21 12.41 -14.58
N ASN A 150 -3.51 13.38 -14.02
CA ASN A 150 -2.37 13.17 -13.15
C ASN A 150 -2.41 14.25 -12.08
N GLU A 151 -2.40 13.84 -10.81
CA GLU A 151 -2.39 14.77 -9.69
C GLU A 151 -1.14 15.63 -9.74
N GLU A 152 -1.31 16.92 -9.52
CA GLU A 152 -0.20 17.87 -9.49
C GLU A 152 0.39 17.92 -8.07
N ILE A 153 1.68 17.62 -7.97
CA ILE A 153 2.41 17.69 -6.71
C ILE A 153 2.60 19.16 -6.33
N THR A 154 1.98 19.58 -5.25
CA THR A 154 2.14 20.93 -4.71
C THR A 154 3.51 21.11 -4.04
N ASP A 155 3.94 22.36 -3.81
CA ASP A 155 5.20 22.66 -3.12
C ASP A 155 5.24 22.04 -1.72
N ASP A 156 4.12 22.03 -1.00
CA ASP A 156 4.01 21.44 0.34
C ASP A 156 4.15 19.92 0.30
N MET A 157 3.51 19.26 -0.67
CA MET A 157 3.65 17.82 -0.90
C MET A 157 5.10 17.48 -1.28
N GLN A 158 5.72 18.28 -2.15
CA GLN A 158 7.12 18.07 -2.52
C GLN A 158 8.05 18.18 -1.31
N ALA A 159 7.85 19.19 -0.44
CA ALA A 159 8.64 19.34 0.79
C ALA A 159 8.51 18.12 1.72
N GLN A 160 7.34 17.50 1.80
CA GLN A 160 7.12 16.30 2.59
C GLN A 160 7.78 15.07 1.95
N LEU A 161 7.68 14.90 0.63
CA LEU A 161 8.37 13.83 -0.11
C LEU A 161 9.89 13.92 0.06
N ASP A 162 10.43 15.14 0.03
CA ASP A 162 11.86 15.39 0.26
C ASP A 162 12.27 15.03 1.70
N ALA A 163 11.44 15.38 2.69
CA ALA A 163 11.67 15.02 4.08
C ALA A 163 11.60 13.51 4.30
N ALA A 164 10.63 12.82 3.69
CA ALA A 164 10.51 11.38 3.74
C ALA A 164 11.68 10.68 3.04
N THR A 165 12.08 11.15 1.87
CA THR A 165 13.27 10.68 1.14
C THR A 165 14.52 10.80 2.00
N LYS A 166 14.72 11.94 2.63
CA LYS A 166 15.83 12.16 3.56
C LYS A 166 15.77 11.20 4.75
N SER A 167 14.60 11.01 5.35
CA SER A 167 14.42 10.11 6.49
C SER A 167 14.80 8.66 6.13
N ILE A 168 14.36 8.16 4.97
CA ILE A 168 14.71 6.83 4.47
C ILE A 168 16.22 6.72 4.24
N TYR A 169 16.84 7.74 3.63
CA TYR A 169 18.28 7.78 3.41
C TYR A 169 19.05 7.71 4.74
N ASP A 170 18.69 8.56 5.71
CA ASP A 170 19.37 8.65 7.01
C ASP A 170 19.23 7.33 7.80
N GLN A 171 18.03 6.75 7.83
CA GLN A 171 17.77 5.47 8.51
C GLN A 171 18.59 4.33 7.93
N ASN A 172 18.61 4.18 6.60
CA ASN A 172 19.37 3.14 5.95
C ASN A 172 20.88 3.35 6.09
N SER A 173 21.35 4.59 6.03
CA SER A 173 22.75 4.93 6.27
C SER A 173 23.17 4.56 7.71
N ALA A 174 22.32 4.84 8.70
CA ALA A 174 22.58 4.45 10.08
C ALA A 174 22.61 2.92 10.27
N LEU A 175 21.76 2.17 9.59
CA LEU A 175 21.71 0.71 9.65
C LEU A 175 23.01 0.06 9.14
N ILE A 176 23.62 0.62 8.09
CA ILE A 176 24.84 0.08 7.48
C ILE A 176 26.13 0.74 7.98
N ALA A 177 26.03 1.78 8.83
CA ALA A 177 27.20 2.56 9.31
C ALA A 177 28.32 1.72 9.95
N HIS A 178 28.01 0.50 10.40
CA HIS A 178 28.97 -0.42 11.01
C HIS A 178 29.69 -1.33 9.99
N ASP A 179 29.29 -1.28 8.72
CA ASP A 179 29.88 -2.08 7.65
C ASP A 179 30.52 -1.17 6.60
N SER A 180 31.84 -1.02 6.70
CA SER A 180 32.61 -0.16 5.78
C SER A 180 32.63 -0.65 4.33
N SER A 181 32.10 -1.85 4.08
CA SER A 181 31.95 -2.40 2.72
C SER A 181 30.66 -1.95 2.04
N MET A 182 29.77 -1.24 2.76
CA MET A 182 28.46 -0.82 2.27
C MET A 182 28.32 0.70 2.28
N SER A 183 27.62 1.25 1.29
CA SER A 183 27.18 2.65 1.24
C SER A 183 25.74 2.76 0.77
N VAL A 184 25.01 3.75 1.29
CA VAL A 184 23.75 4.21 0.69
C VAL A 184 24.10 5.31 -0.32
N ASP A 185 23.77 5.09 -1.58
CA ASP A 185 24.11 6.01 -2.66
C ASP A 185 22.95 6.96 -2.98
N GLY A 186 21.73 6.62 -2.56
CA GLY A 186 20.55 7.44 -2.76
C GLY A 186 19.29 6.82 -2.18
N ALA A 187 18.25 7.65 -2.05
CA ALA A 187 16.90 7.23 -1.72
C ALA A 187 15.88 7.98 -2.58
N TYR A 188 14.69 7.45 -2.68
CA TYR A 188 13.57 8.05 -3.41
C TYR A 188 12.27 7.71 -2.69
N VAL A 189 11.38 8.71 -2.57
CA VAL A 189 9.97 8.54 -2.23
C VAL A 189 9.16 9.31 -3.25
N GLY A 190 8.15 8.68 -3.79
CA GLY A 190 7.23 9.32 -4.71
C GLY A 190 5.83 8.77 -4.52
N VAL A 191 4.84 9.60 -4.81
CA VAL A 191 3.41 9.26 -4.75
C VAL A 191 2.78 9.58 -6.10
N ALA A 192 1.71 8.91 -6.44
CA ALA A 192 0.93 9.19 -7.63
C ALA A 192 -0.55 8.91 -7.40
N GLU A 193 -1.39 9.82 -7.87
CA GLU A 193 -2.78 9.56 -8.20
C GLU A 193 -2.99 9.83 -9.68
N ARG A 194 -3.35 8.80 -10.44
CA ARG A 194 -3.54 8.88 -11.88
C ARG A 194 -4.90 8.39 -12.31
N GLY A 195 -5.54 9.16 -13.18
CA GLY A 195 -6.80 8.81 -13.83
C GLY A 195 -6.59 8.34 -15.27
N TYR A 196 -7.31 7.30 -15.64
CA TYR A 196 -7.23 6.66 -16.96
C TYR A 196 -8.61 6.49 -17.55
N THR A 197 -8.69 6.57 -18.89
CA THR A 197 -9.87 6.19 -19.65
C THR A 197 -9.55 5.03 -20.57
N PHE A 198 -10.49 4.12 -20.72
CA PHE A 198 -10.41 2.96 -21.63
C PHE A 198 -11.81 2.38 -21.88
N GLU A 199 -11.91 1.44 -22.79
CA GLU A 199 -13.16 0.76 -23.11
C GLU A 199 -13.16 -0.66 -22.57
N LEU A 200 -14.26 -1.06 -21.90
CA LEU A 200 -14.57 -2.45 -21.55
C LEU A 200 -15.89 -2.85 -22.18
N ASN A 201 -15.87 -3.91 -23.01
CA ASN A 201 -17.06 -4.41 -23.68
C ASN A 201 -17.83 -3.35 -24.51
N GLY A 202 -17.12 -2.35 -25.05
CA GLY A 202 -17.71 -1.25 -25.82
C GLY A 202 -18.31 -0.11 -24.98
N GLU A 203 -18.13 -0.13 -23.67
CA GLU A 203 -18.51 0.96 -22.78
C GLU A 203 -17.27 1.71 -22.28
N PRO A 204 -17.34 3.07 -22.13
CA PRO A 204 -16.25 3.86 -21.59
C PRO A 204 -16.15 3.68 -20.06
N TYR A 205 -14.94 3.39 -19.60
CA TYR A 205 -14.59 3.24 -18.19
C TYR A 205 -13.54 4.28 -17.78
N TRP A 206 -13.57 4.59 -16.51
CA TRP A 206 -12.57 5.35 -15.79
C TRP A 206 -11.87 4.45 -14.79
N ALA A 207 -10.56 4.62 -14.63
CA ALA A 207 -9.83 4.07 -13.50
C ALA A 207 -9.03 5.17 -12.80
N THR A 208 -8.89 5.07 -11.48
CA THR A 208 -7.94 5.83 -10.67
C THR A 208 -7.00 4.85 -10.00
N VAL A 209 -5.71 5.13 -10.05
CA VAL A 209 -4.68 4.37 -9.31
C VAL A 209 -3.96 5.34 -8.40
N THR A 210 -4.00 5.04 -7.09
CA THR A 210 -3.27 5.77 -6.03
C THR A 210 -2.20 4.85 -5.47
N THR A 211 -0.95 5.31 -5.45
CA THR A 211 0.18 4.49 -5.02
C THR A 211 1.34 5.33 -4.52
N GLU A 212 2.21 4.70 -3.74
CA GLU A 212 3.48 5.23 -3.26
C GLU A 212 4.61 4.29 -3.67
N VAL A 213 5.78 4.85 -3.98
CA VAL A 213 7.01 4.10 -4.24
C VAL A 213 8.11 4.64 -3.34
N GLN A 214 8.79 3.74 -2.63
CA GLN A 214 9.95 4.03 -1.80
C GLN A 214 11.13 3.21 -2.29
N ALA A 215 12.31 3.82 -2.42
CA ALA A 215 13.49 3.12 -2.91
C ALA A 215 14.76 3.59 -2.19
N VAL A 216 15.71 2.65 -2.07
CA VAL A 216 17.06 2.90 -1.56
C VAL A 216 18.06 2.22 -2.48
N GLN A 217 19.04 2.98 -2.95
CA GLN A 217 20.18 2.43 -3.68
C GLN A 217 21.32 2.16 -2.73
N VAL A 218 21.84 0.95 -2.77
CA VAL A 218 22.94 0.48 -1.92
C VAL A 218 24.04 -0.10 -2.79
N THR A 219 25.28 0.29 -2.51
CA THR A 219 26.47 -0.35 -3.04
C THR A 219 27.16 -1.14 -1.95
N GLN A 220 27.57 -2.37 -2.27
CA GLN A 220 28.42 -3.21 -1.47
C GLN A 220 29.68 -3.55 -2.27
N ALA A 221 30.84 -3.35 -1.66
CA ALA A 221 32.14 -3.74 -2.24
C ALA A 221 32.99 -4.46 -1.19
N ALA A 222 33.42 -5.68 -1.48
CA ALA A 222 34.20 -6.49 -0.57
C ALA A 222 35.32 -7.25 -1.30
N TYR A 223 36.49 -7.37 -0.66
CA TYR A 223 37.54 -8.22 -1.15
C TYR A 223 37.25 -9.70 -0.77
N VAL A 224 37.15 -10.54 -1.77
CA VAL A 224 36.76 -11.97 -1.61
C VAL A 224 37.94 -12.95 -1.75
N GLY A 225 39.15 -12.49 -1.48
CA GLY A 225 40.38 -13.33 -1.46
C GLY A 225 41.05 -13.50 -2.81
N PHE A 226 40.35 -13.38 -3.92
CA PHE A 226 40.85 -13.47 -5.29
C PHE A 226 40.39 -12.30 -6.18
N GLY A 227 39.74 -11.29 -5.60
CA GLY A 227 39.32 -10.10 -6.30
C GLY A 227 38.36 -9.24 -5.48
N THR A 228 38.01 -8.07 -6.02
CA THR A 228 36.99 -7.19 -5.44
C THR A 228 35.65 -7.48 -6.06
N ALA A 229 34.70 -7.98 -5.24
CA ALA A 229 33.31 -8.09 -5.61
C ALA A 229 32.61 -6.75 -5.34
N LYS A 230 31.87 -6.22 -6.33
CA LYS A 230 31.03 -5.04 -6.19
C LYS A 230 29.61 -5.36 -6.63
N SER A 231 28.65 -4.93 -5.85
CA SER A 231 27.23 -5.03 -6.19
C SER A 231 26.52 -3.73 -5.84
N THR A 232 25.85 -3.14 -6.80
CA THR A 232 24.96 -2.00 -6.63
C THR A 232 23.55 -2.45 -6.96
N PHE A 233 22.64 -2.27 -6.04
CA PHE A 233 21.23 -2.64 -6.21
C PHE A 233 20.32 -1.55 -5.65
N ILE A 234 19.12 -1.48 -6.20
CA ILE A 234 18.05 -0.66 -5.67
C ILE A 234 17.03 -1.63 -5.05
N SER A 235 16.80 -1.49 -3.77
CA SER A 235 15.69 -2.13 -3.08
C SER A 235 14.54 -1.14 -3.03
N TRP A 236 13.38 -1.53 -3.48
CA TRP A 236 12.24 -0.64 -3.52
C TRP A 236 10.95 -1.34 -3.13
N THR A 237 10.06 -0.57 -2.54
CA THR A 237 8.81 -1.04 -1.95
C THR A 237 7.66 -0.17 -2.45
N VAL A 238 6.53 -0.79 -2.66
CA VAL A 238 5.23 -0.15 -2.83
C VAL A 238 4.42 -0.44 -1.57
N PRO A 239 4.28 0.50 -0.64
CA PRO A 239 3.63 0.26 0.67
C PRO A 239 2.16 -0.12 0.54
N ALA A 240 1.45 0.50 -0.41
CA ALA A 240 0.08 0.17 -0.75
C ALA A 240 -0.25 0.62 -2.18
N THR A 241 -1.24 -0.04 -2.77
CA THR A 241 -1.81 0.36 -4.05
C THR A 241 -3.32 0.29 -3.95
N TYR A 242 -3.98 1.36 -4.36
CA TYR A 242 -5.44 1.44 -4.43
C TYR A 242 -5.87 1.68 -5.88
N VAL A 243 -6.92 1.00 -6.29
CA VAL A 243 -7.46 1.12 -7.65
C VAL A 243 -8.96 1.27 -7.59
N MET A 244 -9.49 2.26 -8.26
CA MET A 244 -10.90 2.37 -8.61
C MET A 244 -11.07 2.07 -10.10
N VAL A 245 -12.07 1.28 -10.45
CA VAL A 245 -12.54 1.12 -11.83
C VAL A 245 -14.05 1.26 -11.83
N THR A 246 -14.57 2.15 -12.68
CA THR A 246 -16.00 2.48 -12.72
C THR A 246 -16.41 2.92 -14.13
N PRO A 247 -17.69 2.79 -14.54
CA PRO A 247 -18.17 3.45 -15.75
C PRO A 247 -17.84 4.95 -15.70
N GLN A 248 -17.38 5.50 -16.82
CA GLN A 248 -16.96 6.92 -16.87
C GLN A 248 -18.06 7.88 -16.43
N SER A 249 -19.33 7.52 -16.66
CA SER A 249 -20.49 8.33 -16.24
C SER A 249 -20.72 8.35 -14.72
N GLU A 250 -20.09 7.44 -13.96
CA GLU A 250 -20.23 7.33 -12.51
C GLU A 250 -19.00 7.87 -11.76
N GLN A 251 -17.95 8.30 -12.46
CA GLN A 251 -16.66 8.70 -11.89
C GLN A 251 -16.81 9.70 -10.74
N GLU A 252 -17.54 10.80 -10.94
CA GLU A 252 -17.71 11.85 -9.92
C GLU A 252 -18.43 11.32 -8.69
N ALA A 253 -19.49 10.56 -8.88
CA ALA A 253 -20.28 9.98 -7.78
C ALA A 253 -19.46 8.95 -6.97
N ARG A 254 -18.53 8.24 -7.61
CA ARG A 254 -17.69 7.22 -6.97
C ARG A 254 -16.41 7.77 -6.34
N ALA A 255 -15.96 8.96 -6.73
CA ALA A 255 -14.69 9.54 -6.25
C ALA A 255 -14.67 9.72 -4.72
N ALA A 256 -15.71 10.32 -4.12
CA ALA A 256 -15.78 10.48 -2.66
C ALA A 256 -15.81 9.13 -1.92
N GLN A 257 -16.50 8.13 -2.48
CA GLN A 257 -16.56 6.77 -1.95
C GLN A 257 -15.18 6.07 -2.03
N PHE A 258 -14.47 6.28 -3.13
CA PHE A 258 -13.12 5.77 -3.29
C PHE A 258 -12.13 6.43 -2.32
N ASN A 259 -12.23 7.73 -2.12
CA ASN A 259 -11.43 8.43 -1.12
C ASN A 259 -11.64 7.85 0.30
N MET A 260 -12.89 7.60 0.70
CA MET A 260 -13.18 6.90 1.95
C MET A 260 -12.55 5.51 2.01
N PHE A 261 -12.59 4.77 0.90
CA PHE A 261 -11.94 3.46 0.81
C PHE A 261 -10.42 3.57 0.98
N VAL A 262 -9.76 4.50 0.30
CA VAL A 262 -8.30 4.74 0.40
C VAL A 262 -7.91 5.09 1.84
N LEU A 263 -8.62 6.01 2.48
CA LEU A 263 -8.32 6.51 3.82
C LEU A 263 -8.49 5.45 4.93
N ASN A 264 -9.36 4.46 4.71
CA ASN A 264 -9.79 3.54 5.76
C ASN A 264 -9.53 2.07 5.44
N THR A 265 -8.87 1.75 4.32
CA THR A 265 -8.56 0.38 3.98
C THR A 265 -7.08 0.11 4.18
N ALA A 266 -6.78 -0.77 5.11
CA ALA A 266 -5.41 -1.17 5.41
C ALA A 266 -5.37 -2.57 6.02
N ALA A 267 -4.21 -3.22 5.90
CA ALA A 267 -3.86 -4.37 6.71
C ALA A 267 -3.75 -3.94 8.18
N SER A 268 -4.15 -4.83 9.12
CA SER A 268 -4.03 -4.54 10.55
C SER A 268 -2.56 -4.46 10.96
N SER A 269 -2.28 -3.71 12.03
CA SER A 269 -0.94 -3.64 12.61
C SER A 269 -0.44 -5.00 13.07
N GLU A 270 -1.35 -5.85 13.58
CA GLU A 270 -1.02 -7.22 13.98
C GLU A 270 -0.62 -8.07 12.76
N PHE A 271 -1.33 -7.94 11.62
CA PHE A 271 -0.95 -8.59 10.37
C PHE A 271 0.43 -8.10 9.89
N ASN A 272 0.67 -6.79 9.88
CA ASN A 272 1.95 -6.20 9.47
C ASN A 272 3.11 -6.62 10.40
N SER A 273 2.89 -6.60 11.72
CA SER A 273 3.87 -7.09 12.70
C SER A 273 4.18 -8.57 12.47
N LYS A 274 3.15 -9.38 12.25
CA LYS A 274 3.30 -10.80 11.96
C LYS A 274 4.05 -11.05 10.66
N CYS A 275 3.78 -10.27 9.62
CA CYS A 275 4.51 -10.32 8.36
C CYS A 275 6.02 -10.06 8.57
N THR A 276 6.36 -9.05 9.39
CA THR A 276 7.74 -8.72 9.74
C THR A 276 8.42 -9.84 10.53
N ASP A 277 7.75 -10.40 11.51
CA ASP A 277 8.27 -11.51 12.32
C ASP A 277 8.52 -12.75 11.47
N LEU A 278 7.59 -13.09 10.60
CA LEU A 278 7.69 -14.21 9.66
C LEU A 278 8.83 -14.00 8.67
N SER A 279 9.01 -12.80 8.13
CA SER A 279 10.15 -12.46 7.28
C SER A 279 11.48 -12.80 7.95
N ASN A 280 11.65 -12.43 9.23
CA ASN A 280 12.87 -12.73 9.98
C ASN A 280 13.06 -14.25 10.21
N GLN A 281 11.98 -14.96 10.53
CA GLN A 281 12.03 -16.41 10.79
C GLN A 281 12.28 -17.21 9.51
N ILE A 282 11.62 -16.86 8.41
CA ILE A 282 11.75 -17.53 7.12
C ILE A 282 13.15 -17.34 6.57
N ARG A 283 13.69 -16.13 6.59
CA ARG A 283 15.09 -15.87 6.17
C ARG A 283 16.07 -16.78 6.90
N THR A 284 15.90 -16.93 8.19
CA THR A 284 16.74 -17.84 9.00
C THR A 284 16.52 -19.30 8.61
N SER A 285 15.31 -19.71 8.28
CA SER A 285 14.94 -21.09 7.95
C SER A 285 15.32 -21.48 6.52
N VAL A 286 15.13 -20.59 5.55
CA VAL A 286 15.49 -20.81 4.13
C VAL A 286 17.00 -20.86 3.98
N LEU A 287 17.75 -20.03 4.71
CA LEU A 287 19.20 -20.12 4.79
C LEU A 287 19.67 -21.47 5.39
N ASN A 288 18.78 -22.18 6.12
CA ASN A 288 19.03 -23.48 6.74
C ASN A 288 18.36 -24.66 6.01
N SER A 289 18.02 -24.54 4.70
CA SER A 289 17.56 -25.63 3.79
C SER A 289 16.07 -26.01 3.78
N ARG A 290 15.14 -25.12 4.15
CA ARG A 290 13.70 -25.34 3.90
C ARG A 290 13.25 -24.81 2.53
N SER A 291 12.24 -25.44 1.92
CA SER A 291 11.68 -24.96 0.66
C SER A 291 10.80 -23.70 0.86
N LEU A 292 10.67 -22.88 -0.19
CA LEU A 292 9.75 -21.73 -0.19
C LEU A 292 8.27 -22.16 0.00
N SER A 293 7.90 -23.36 -0.44
CA SER A 293 6.57 -23.93 -0.23
C SER A 293 6.28 -24.15 1.25
N ASP A 294 7.23 -24.71 2.01
CA ASP A 294 7.09 -24.93 3.45
C ASP A 294 6.97 -23.61 4.22
N ALA A 295 7.63 -22.55 3.71
CA ALA A 295 7.52 -21.20 4.26
C ALA A 295 6.11 -20.62 4.05
N GLY A 296 5.50 -20.84 2.87
CA GLY A 296 4.13 -20.41 2.57
C GLY A 296 3.08 -21.04 3.50
N ASP A 297 3.18 -22.34 3.74
CA ASP A 297 2.28 -23.05 4.66
C ASP A 297 2.45 -22.58 6.11
N TYR A 298 3.67 -22.28 6.53
CA TYR A 298 3.94 -21.69 7.83
C TYR A 298 3.33 -20.30 7.98
N CYS A 299 3.46 -19.44 6.97
CA CYS A 299 2.82 -18.12 6.95
C CYS A 299 1.30 -18.23 7.06
N ARG A 300 0.68 -19.11 6.28
CA ARG A 300 -0.77 -19.33 6.31
C ARG A 300 -1.26 -19.74 7.69
N SER A 301 -0.58 -20.68 8.33
CA SER A 301 -0.95 -21.14 9.68
C SER A 301 -0.83 -20.02 10.73
N SER A 302 -0.03 -19.00 10.47
CA SER A 302 0.22 -17.89 11.37
C SER A 302 -0.82 -16.77 11.27
N VAL A 303 -1.63 -16.75 10.23
CA VAL A 303 -2.76 -15.81 10.07
C VAL A 303 -3.96 -16.25 10.93
N SER A 304 -4.11 -17.55 11.13
CA SER A 304 -5.20 -18.08 11.96
C SER A 304 -5.08 -17.55 13.40
N GLY A 305 -6.15 -16.91 13.87
CA GLY A 305 -6.22 -16.35 15.23
C GLY A 305 -5.74 -14.90 15.36
N LEU A 306 -5.35 -14.24 14.28
CA LEU A 306 -5.17 -12.80 14.29
C LEU A 306 -6.52 -12.13 14.65
N THR A 307 -6.46 -11.17 15.56
CA THR A 307 -7.61 -10.38 15.97
C THR A 307 -7.48 -8.97 15.43
N ASP A 308 -8.59 -8.27 15.31
CA ASP A 308 -8.57 -6.85 14.99
C ASP A 308 -8.15 -6.08 16.25
N SER A 309 -6.86 -6.13 16.56
CA SER A 309 -6.31 -5.35 17.68
C SER A 309 -6.24 -3.88 17.29
N VAL A 310 -7.23 -3.15 17.70
CA VAL A 310 -7.57 -1.78 17.30
C VAL A 310 -6.61 -0.72 17.83
N ASN A 311 -5.61 -1.07 18.60
CA ASN A 311 -4.85 -0.13 19.42
C ASN A 311 -3.58 0.44 18.77
N SER A 312 -3.52 0.56 17.46
CA SER A 312 -2.35 1.17 16.82
C SER A 312 -2.69 2.26 15.80
N TYR A 313 -3.55 3.18 16.21
CA TYR A 313 -3.46 4.51 15.64
C TYR A 313 -2.29 5.21 16.32
N ASP A 314 -1.19 5.31 15.63
CA ASP A 314 0.03 5.97 16.13
C ASP A 314 -0.13 7.48 16.02
N SER A 315 0.35 8.22 17.02
CA SER A 315 0.27 9.69 17.13
C SER A 315 0.96 10.47 15.99
N THR A 316 1.61 9.81 15.05
CA THR A 316 2.12 10.38 13.81
C THR A 316 1.03 10.73 12.79
N GLU A 317 -0.20 10.27 13.01
CA GLU A 317 -1.31 10.44 12.07
C GLU A 317 -1.94 11.83 12.06
N SER A 318 -1.85 12.60 13.16
CA SER A 318 -2.48 13.92 13.22
C SER A 318 -1.95 14.93 12.19
N MET A 319 -0.71 14.74 11.72
CA MET A 319 -0.11 15.59 10.70
C MET A 319 -0.56 15.19 9.29
N SER A 320 -0.79 13.88 9.07
CA SER A 320 -1.39 13.39 7.83
C SER A 320 -2.86 13.82 7.70
N ASP A 321 -3.60 13.88 8.79
CA ASP A 321 -5.02 14.24 8.81
C ASP A 321 -5.25 15.70 8.39
N TYR A 322 -4.39 16.60 8.84
CA TYR A 322 -4.43 18.02 8.43
C TYR A 322 -4.11 18.21 6.93
N ILE A 323 -3.17 17.44 6.42
CA ILE A 323 -2.72 17.52 5.02
C ILE A 323 -3.80 16.97 4.07
N LEU A 324 -4.55 15.96 4.50
CA LEU A 324 -5.54 15.26 3.69
C LEU A 324 -6.93 15.87 3.73
N SER A 325 -7.10 16.98 4.47
CA SER A 325 -8.42 17.55 4.68
C SER A 325 -9.42 16.47 5.16
N GLN A 326 -9.04 15.73 6.20
CA GLN A 326 -9.86 14.69 6.82
C GLN A 326 -10.01 14.92 8.32
N ASP A 327 -11.11 14.47 8.86
CA ASP A 327 -11.40 14.44 10.28
C ASP A 327 -11.45 13.00 10.79
N ASP A 328 -10.99 12.79 12.01
CA ASP A 328 -11.04 11.50 12.67
C ASP A 328 -12.25 11.44 13.62
N TYR A 329 -13.00 10.33 13.56
CA TYR A 329 -14.18 10.08 14.39
C TYR A 329 -14.04 8.77 15.15
N ALA A 330 -14.28 8.80 16.47
CA ALA A 330 -14.28 7.62 17.31
C ALA A 330 -15.58 6.82 17.16
N LEU A 331 -15.46 5.53 16.87
CA LEU A 331 -16.58 4.58 16.92
C LEU A 331 -16.80 4.09 18.35
N PRO A 332 -18.02 3.65 18.72
CA PRO A 332 -18.34 3.17 20.07
C PRO A 332 -17.52 1.96 20.53
N ASP A 333 -16.95 1.19 19.60
CA ASP A 333 -16.09 0.05 19.88
C ASP A 333 -14.61 0.43 20.11
N GLY A 334 -14.30 1.74 20.14
CA GLY A 334 -12.96 2.28 20.31
C GLY A 334 -12.13 2.34 19.03
N LYS A 335 -12.72 2.00 17.90
CA LYS A 335 -12.11 2.17 16.58
C LYS A 335 -12.30 3.59 16.08
N HIS A 336 -11.50 3.96 15.10
CA HIS A 336 -11.58 5.27 14.47
C HIS A 336 -11.92 5.14 12.99
N ILE A 337 -12.61 6.13 12.45
CA ILE A 337 -12.90 6.26 11.03
C ILE A 337 -12.53 7.67 10.56
N LYS A 338 -11.86 7.76 9.42
CA LYS A 338 -11.45 9.00 8.79
C LYS A 338 -12.48 9.40 7.74
N ILE A 339 -12.95 10.64 7.83
CA ILE A 339 -13.99 11.20 6.96
C ILE A 339 -13.41 12.47 6.31
N PRO A 340 -13.59 12.69 4.99
CA PRO A 340 -13.22 13.95 4.37
C PRO A 340 -13.86 15.16 5.09
N THR A 341 -13.09 16.25 5.31
CA THR A 341 -13.54 17.46 6.03
C THR A 341 -14.70 18.20 5.35
N SER A 342 -15.06 17.77 4.16
CA SER A 342 -16.24 18.27 3.44
C SER A 342 -17.58 17.86 4.05
N TYR A 343 -17.55 16.92 5.01
CA TYR A 343 -18.75 16.51 5.75
C TYR A 343 -18.67 16.99 7.19
N ASP A 344 -19.67 17.76 7.61
CA ASP A 344 -19.73 18.33 8.95
C ASP A 344 -20.38 17.40 9.97
N TYR A 345 -21.19 16.44 9.52
CA TYR A 345 -21.98 15.54 10.37
C TYR A 345 -21.72 14.09 9.97
N VAL A 346 -21.39 13.27 10.93
CA VAL A 346 -21.13 11.82 10.76
C VAL A 346 -21.98 11.04 11.73
N TYR A 347 -22.68 10.03 11.24
CA TYR A 347 -23.60 9.20 12.00
C TYR A 347 -23.22 7.72 11.88
N TYR A 348 -23.52 6.92 12.90
CA TYR A 348 -23.21 5.51 12.97
C TYR A 348 -24.38 4.71 13.57
N ASP A 349 -24.70 3.54 12.99
CA ASP A 349 -25.82 2.70 13.40
C ASP A 349 -25.49 1.61 14.44
N GLY A 350 -24.24 1.54 14.91
CA GLY A 350 -23.78 0.48 15.80
C GLY A 350 -23.48 -0.86 15.12
N ASN A 351 -23.78 -1.01 13.83
CA ASN A 351 -23.63 -2.25 13.06
C ASN A 351 -22.61 -2.14 11.90
N GLY A 352 -21.82 -1.07 11.91
CA GLY A 352 -20.80 -0.82 10.88
C GLY A 352 -21.24 0.15 9.78
N ASN A 353 -22.51 0.57 9.71
CA ASN A 353 -22.92 1.55 8.71
C ASN A 353 -22.64 2.97 9.20
N VAL A 354 -22.02 3.76 8.33
CA VAL A 354 -21.67 5.17 8.54
C VAL A 354 -22.40 6.01 7.48
N TYR A 355 -22.94 7.14 7.91
CA TYR A 355 -23.48 8.16 7.03
C TYR A 355 -22.82 9.49 7.32
N ALA A 356 -22.25 10.12 6.32
CA ALA A 356 -21.63 11.44 6.41
C ALA A 356 -22.37 12.45 5.52
N THR A 357 -22.63 13.65 6.03
CA THR A 357 -23.34 14.72 5.33
C THR A 357 -22.84 16.09 5.79
N ASP A 358 -23.01 17.11 4.94
CA ASP A 358 -22.78 18.52 5.26
C ASP A 358 -24.03 19.21 5.82
N SER A 359 -25.17 18.51 5.85
CA SER A 359 -26.47 19.06 6.27
C SER A 359 -26.87 18.60 7.67
N ALA A 360 -27.04 19.53 8.61
CA ALA A 360 -27.56 19.26 9.95
C ALA A 360 -29.01 18.72 9.96
N LEU A 361 -29.74 18.84 8.86
CA LEU A 361 -31.12 18.39 8.75
C LEU A 361 -31.27 16.98 8.19
N ASP A 362 -30.17 16.42 7.68
CA ASP A 362 -30.15 15.11 7.04
C ASP A 362 -29.70 14.03 8.03
N VAL A 363 -30.54 13.81 9.05
CA VAL A 363 -30.26 12.85 10.12
C VAL A 363 -30.87 11.49 9.78
N PRO A 364 -30.09 10.42 9.55
CA PRO A 364 -30.63 9.10 9.26
C PRO A 364 -31.34 8.51 10.49
N ALA A 365 -32.49 7.88 10.27
CA ALA A 365 -33.23 7.25 11.36
C ALA A 365 -32.45 6.07 11.94
N GLY A 366 -32.28 6.06 13.27
CA GLY A 366 -31.63 4.96 13.99
C GLY A 366 -30.11 4.99 13.97
N MET A 367 -29.51 6.13 13.64
CA MET A 367 -28.07 6.37 13.75
C MET A 367 -27.76 7.42 14.82
N ASP A 368 -26.67 7.23 15.53
CA ASP A 368 -26.13 8.17 16.51
C ASP A 368 -25.04 9.02 15.88
N GLN A 369 -25.02 10.31 16.19
CA GLN A 369 -23.98 11.23 15.71
C GLN A 369 -22.65 10.91 16.40
N LEU A 370 -21.59 10.79 15.63
CA LEU A 370 -20.21 10.63 16.13
C LEU A 370 -19.58 11.98 16.47
N GLU A 371 -18.73 12.00 17.47
CA GLU A 371 -17.89 13.16 17.82
C GLU A 371 -16.52 13.04 17.15
N LYS A 372 -15.99 14.20 16.72
CA LYS A 372 -14.59 14.27 16.21
C LYS A 372 -13.63 13.93 17.34
N SER A 373 -12.68 13.08 17.04
CA SER A 373 -11.54 12.81 17.92
C SER A 373 -10.57 14.01 17.88
N HIS A 374 -10.10 14.44 19.03
CA HIS A 374 -9.17 15.59 19.18
C HIS A 374 -7.74 15.12 19.40
#